data_3158f29a37efa1296bca14eadc5fdc29
#
_entry.id   3158f29a37efa1296bca14eadc5fdc29
#
_cell.length_a   1.000
_cell.length_b   1.000
_cell.length_c   1.000
_cell.angle_alpha   90.00
_cell.angle_beta   90.00
_cell.angle_gamma   90.00
#
_symmetry.space_group_name_H-M   'P 1'
#
loop_
_entity.id
_entity.type
_entity.pdbx_description
1 polymer ?
#
loop_
_entity_poly.entity_id
_entity_poly.type
_entity_poly.pdbx_seq_one_letter_code
_entity_poly.pdbx_strand_id
1 'polypeptide(L)'
;MRIGKRAFAAGLVLGVYGLFGQNLLAHSPIEQSPCGRVWNLPRGTAVKNAGPRTYRFTVEYNSANSKGEVLHRYRLTGEYTRGLVGGEAVWKNVTEADADGATAPFGAPRKIDFMEGFRYRNDLPNTFKPEFFKGFPPTAVFERNLVWDTGMIETFGQNFFDHLKLNQPYHVLSNQDVKMPDVGTFRNSNVVLEWIGRSQRNRQDCAVITYQAFFNPLRIVNGGMTLEGRSDYWGEIWVSLATRQIEYGTLHENVLGEMKVPGQNAAQIINLFRIGALEPVAAQ
;
A
#
# COMPACT_ATOMS: atom_id res chain seq x y z
N MET A 1 -13.68 37.36 -20.61
CA MET A 1 -13.46 36.66 -19.32
C MET A 1 -12.13 37.18 -18.75
N ARG A 2 -12.20 38.00 -17.69
CA ARG A 2 -11.07 38.81 -17.22
C ARG A 2 -10.23 38.03 -16.20
N ILE A 3 -8.97 37.81 -16.53
CA ILE A 3 -7.96 37.22 -15.64
C ILE A 3 -7.37 38.33 -14.81
N GLY A 4 -7.65 38.34 -13.52
CA GLY A 4 -7.09 39.26 -12.55
C GLY A 4 -5.72 38.81 -12.08
N LYS A 5 -4.70 39.59 -12.38
CA LYS A 5 -3.34 39.52 -11.78
C LYS A 5 -3.41 39.98 -10.33
N ARG A 6 -2.91 39.17 -9.38
CA ARG A 6 -2.46 39.68 -8.07
C ARG A 6 -1.09 39.12 -7.72
N ALA A 7 -0.30 40.02 -7.18
CA ALA A 7 1.12 39.97 -7.01
C ALA A 7 1.61 39.11 -5.84
N PHE A 8 2.86 38.75 -5.97
CA PHE A 8 3.78 38.08 -5.05
C PHE A 8 3.82 38.64 -3.63
N ALA A 9 3.90 37.76 -2.64
CA ALA A 9 4.66 37.95 -1.43
C ALA A 9 5.40 36.66 -1.10
N ALA A 10 6.70 36.74 -1.03
CA ALA A 10 7.62 35.70 -0.62
C ALA A 10 7.42 35.44 0.89
N GLY A 11 7.11 34.22 1.27
CA GLY A 11 7.01 33.76 2.65
C GLY A 11 7.76 32.46 2.81
N LEU A 12 8.72 32.51 3.69
CA LEU A 12 9.60 31.47 4.19
C LEU A 12 8.87 30.12 4.43
N VAL A 13 9.30 29.05 3.76
CA VAL A 13 8.78 27.69 3.99
C VAL A 13 9.46 27.12 5.23
N LEU A 14 8.82 27.27 6.37
CA LEU A 14 9.07 26.44 7.54
C LEU A 14 8.14 25.21 7.42
N GLY A 15 8.75 24.03 7.47
CA GLY A 15 8.06 22.77 7.33
C GLY A 15 6.93 22.59 8.34
N VAL A 16 5.73 22.45 7.83
CA VAL A 16 4.57 22.00 8.61
C VAL A 16 4.50 20.50 8.48
N TYR A 17 5.02 19.80 9.46
CA TYR A 17 4.56 18.43 9.76
C TYR A 17 3.12 18.55 10.23
N GLY A 18 2.20 18.34 9.28
CA GLY A 18 0.78 18.32 9.58
C GLY A 18 0.45 17.22 10.56
N LEU A 19 -0.12 17.63 11.66
CA LEU A 19 -0.73 16.78 12.68
C LEU A 19 -1.82 15.89 12.05
N PHE A 20 -1.44 14.70 11.63
CA PHE A 20 -2.38 13.59 11.61
C PHE A 20 -2.78 13.36 13.06
N GLY A 21 -4.08 13.44 13.35
CA GLY A 21 -4.63 13.00 14.63
C GLY A 21 -4.37 11.51 14.79
N GLN A 22 -3.17 11.20 15.17
CA GLN A 22 -2.72 9.86 15.47
C GLN A 22 -3.23 9.54 16.87
N ASN A 23 -4.18 8.63 16.94
CA ASN A 23 -4.09 7.65 18.01
C ASN A 23 -2.80 6.86 17.76
N LEU A 24 -1.68 7.46 18.11
CA LEU A 24 -0.40 6.79 18.25
C LEU A 24 -0.59 5.80 19.39
N LEU A 25 -1.05 4.59 19.05
CA LEU A 25 -0.79 3.45 19.90
C LEU A 25 0.72 3.45 20.12
N ALA A 26 1.14 3.67 21.37
CA ALA A 26 2.54 3.76 21.73
C ALA A 26 3.24 2.49 21.21
N HIS A 27 4.09 2.65 20.22
CA HIS A 27 4.93 1.55 19.74
C HIS A 27 6.07 1.40 20.73
N SER A 28 6.28 0.17 21.19
CA SER A 28 7.53 -0.13 21.87
C SER A 28 8.69 0.08 20.89
N PRO A 29 9.84 0.58 21.36
CA PRO A 29 11.02 0.71 20.51
C PRO A 29 11.37 -0.62 19.84
N ILE A 30 11.91 -0.57 18.62
CA ILE A 30 12.43 -1.76 17.94
C ILE A 30 13.69 -2.19 18.67
N GLU A 31 13.65 -3.38 19.27
CA GLU A 31 14.81 -3.97 19.89
C GLU A 31 15.73 -4.58 18.83
N GLN A 32 16.97 -4.10 18.79
CA GLN A 32 18.04 -4.75 18.03
C GLN A 32 18.73 -5.80 18.90
N SER A 33 19.32 -6.80 18.27
CA SER A 33 20.07 -7.81 19.01
C SER A 33 21.20 -7.18 19.84
N PRO A 34 21.22 -7.35 21.17
CA PRO A 34 22.39 -6.93 21.96
C PRO A 34 23.65 -7.62 21.43
N CYS A 35 24.80 -6.93 21.50
CA CYS A 35 26.08 -7.53 21.10
C CYS A 35 26.23 -8.93 21.71
N GLY A 36 26.37 -9.95 20.83
CA GLY A 36 26.60 -11.33 21.22
C GLY A 36 25.37 -12.26 21.28
N ARG A 37 24.12 -11.76 21.16
CA ARG A 37 22.94 -12.63 20.99
C ARG A 37 22.55 -12.74 19.53
N VAL A 38 22.57 -13.94 18.97
CA VAL A 38 22.00 -14.21 17.66
C VAL A 38 20.51 -14.46 17.85
N TRP A 39 19.68 -13.52 17.40
CA TRP A 39 18.24 -13.76 17.31
C TRP A 39 17.96 -14.54 16.02
N ASN A 40 17.11 -15.55 16.15
CA ASN A 40 16.60 -16.29 15.01
C ASN A 40 15.07 -16.15 15.01
N LEU A 41 14.51 -16.02 13.81
CA LEU A 41 13.06 -16.14 13.67
C LEU A 41 12.62 -17.58 13.91
N PRO A 42 11.46 -17.80 14.54
CA PRO A 42 10.90 -19.15 14.68
C PRO A 42 10.63 -19.72 13.29
N ARG A 43 11.29 -20.84 12.96
CA ARG A 43 11.14 -21.53 11.68
C ARG A 43 10.02 -22.56 11.74
N GLY A 44 9.43 -22.87 10.56
CA GLY A 44 8.48 -23.97 10.41
C GLY A 44 7.13 -23.76 11.11
N THR A 45 6.89 -22.57 11.68
CA THR A 45 5.55 -22.22 12.12
C THR A 45 4.77 -21.73 10.91
N ALA A 46 4.02 -22.63 10.26
CA ALA A 46 2.99 -22.21 9.33
C ALA A 46 2.17 -21.08 9.98
N VAL A 47 1.66 -20.14 9.17
CA VAL A 47 0.64 -19.19 9.65
C VAL A 47 -0.41 -20.05 10.34
N LYS A 48 -0.39 -20.07 11.67
CA LYS A 48 -1.37 -20.84 12.41
C LYS A 48 -2.70 -20.27 12.02
N ASN A 49 -3.53 -21.12 11.42
CA ASN A 49 -4.88 -20.78 11.02
C ASN A 49 -5.67 -20.49 12.29
N ALA A 50 -5.48 -19.28 12.81
CA ALA A 50 -6.18 -18.78 14.00
C ALA A 50 -7.65 -18.43 13.69
N GLY A 51 -8.18 -18.96 12.59
CA GLY A 51 -9.49 -18.60 12.06
C GLY A 51 -9.48 -17.30 11.23
N PRO A 52 -10.66 -16.84 10.83
CA PRO A 52 -10.79 -15.60 10.09
C PRO A 52 -10.24 -14.40 10.87
N ARG A 53 -9.48 -13.55 10.18
CA ARG A 53 -8.98 -12.30 10.76
C ARG A 53 -9.32 -11.13 9.85
N THR A 54 -9.92 -10.11 10.44
CA THR A 54 -10.31 -8.89 9.73
C THR A 54 -9.28 -7.79 9.97
N TYR A 55 -8.94 -7.11 8.90
CA TYR A 55 -8.06 -5.95 8.88
C TYR A 55 -8.82 -4.75 8.33
N ARG A 56 -8.52 -3.56 8.83
CA ARG A 56 -8.84 -2.31 8.17
C ARG A 56 -7.64 -1.90 7.34
N PHE A 57 -7.86 -1.62 6.07
CA PHE A 57 -6.84 -1.06 5.19
C PHE A 57 -7.30 0.32 4.73
N THR A 58 -6.50 1.33 5.03
CA THR A 58 -6.72 2.71 4.58
C THR A 58 -5.58 3.11 3.69
N VAL A 59 -5.89 3.63 2.51
CA VAL A 59 -4.90 4.14 1.55
C VAL A 59 -5.29 5.56 1.15
N GLU A 60 -4.33 6.47 1.19
CA GLU A 60 -4.47 7.84 0.72
C GLU A 60 -3.55 8.08 -0.48
N TYR A 61 -4.13 8.59 -1.56
CA TYR A 61 -3.46 8.98 -2.79
C TYR A 61 -3.40 10.50 -2.84
N ASN A 62 -2.21 11.07 -2.97
CA ASN A 62 -1.96 12.50 -3.01
C ASN A 62 -1.37 12.87 -4.38
N SER A 63 -2.18 13.48 -5.23
CA SER A 63 -1.72 13.97 -6.53
C SER A 63 -1.08 15.34 -6.37
N ALA A 64 0.17 15.48 -6.81
CA ALA A 64 0.91 16.73 -6.75
C ALA A 64 1.31 17.21 -8.14
N ASN A 65 1.49 18.52 -8.27
CA ASN A 65 2.08 19.11 -9.47
C ASN A 65 3.62 18.94 -9.50
N SER A 66 4.26 19.43 -10.56
CA SER A 66 5.71 19.37 -10.72
C SER A 66 6.51 20.17 -9.67
N LYS A 67 5.85 21.01 -8.89
CA LYS A 67 6.45 21.77 -7.76
C LYS A 67 6.26 21.09 -6.42
N GLY A 68 5.58 19.93 -6.37
CA GLY A 68 5.27 19.22 -5.14
C GLY A 68 4.05 19.75 -4.38
N GLU A 69 3.29 20.69 -4.96
CA GLU A 69 2.04 21.17 -4.35
C GLU A 69 0.95 20.12 -4.54
N VAL A 70 0.36 19.64 -3.44
CA VAL A 70 -0.76 18.69 -3.48
C VAL A 70 -1.99 19.37 -4.05
N LEU A 71 -2.52 18.82 -5.14
CA LEU A 71 -3.68 19.34 -5.85
C LEU A 71 -4.97 18.65 -5.43
N HIS A 72 -4.89 17.34 -5.23
CA HIS A 72 -6.03 16.50 -4.91
C HIS A 72 -5.61 15.32 -4.06
N ARG A 73 -6.47 14.93 -3.12
CA ARG A 73 -6.31 13.74 -2.29
C ARG A 73 -7.52 12.84 -2.45
N TYR A 74 -7.25 11.55 -2.53
CA TYR A 74 -8.27 10.51 -2.63
C TYR A 74 -7.98 9.45 -1.58
N ARG A 75 -8.96 9.10 -0.76
CA ARG A 75 -8.80 8.10 0.30
C ARG A 75 -9.75 6.94 0.07
N LEU A 76 -9.20 5.74 0.15
CA LEU A 76 -9.95 4.50 0.24
C LEU A 76 -9.79 3.89 1.62
N THR A 77 -10.88 3.38 2.19
CA THR A 77 -10.86 2.61 3.43
C THR A 77 -11.76 1.40 3.26
N GLY A 78 -11.30 0.22 3.68
CA GLY A 78 -12.10 -1.00 3.60
C GLY A 78 -11.71 -2.01 4.67
N GLU A 79 -12.61 -2.97 4.91
CA GLU A 79 -12.37 -4.10 5.79
C GLU A 79 -12.11 -5.35 4.95
N TYR A 80 -10.95 -5.95 5.19
CA TYR A 80 -10.46 -7.12 4.52
C TYR A 80 -10.40 -8.29 5.51
N THR A 81 -11.23 -9.31 5.30
CA THR A 81 -11.20 -10.53 6.12
C THR A 81 -10.55 -11.65 5.34
N ARG A 82 -9.50 -12.24 5.89
CA ARG A 82 -8.80 -13.41 5.35
C ARG A 82 -8.98 -14.66 6.22
N GLY A 83 -8.51 -15.79 5.73
CA GLY A 83 -8.53 -17.06 6.48
C GLY A 83 -9.91 -17.67 6.58
N LEU A 84 -10.81 -17.32 5.65
CA LEU A 84 -12.12 -17.98 5.51
C LEU A 84 -11.95 -19.41 5.03
N VAL A 85 -13.05 -20.19 5.09
CA VAL A 85 -13.08 -21.57 4.60
C VAL A 85 -12.61 -21.64 3.14
N GLY A 86 -11.74 -22.59 2.81
CA GLY A 86 -11.17 -22.71 1.47
C GLY A 86 -10.03 -21.73 1.14
N GLY A 87 -9.51 -20.99 2.13
CA GLY A 87 -8.45 -20.00 1.94
C GLY A 87 -8.94 -18.72 1.26
N GLU A 88 -10.21 -18.44 1.39
CA GLU A 88 -10.81 -17.23 0.82
C GLU A 88 -10.57 -15.98 1.66
N ALA A 89 -10.72 -14.86 0.98
CA ALA A 89 -10.77 -13.53 1.55
C ALA A 89 -12.02 -12.79 1.07
N VAL A 90 -12.46 -11.79 1.82
CA VAL A 90 -13.61 -10.96 1.47
C VAL A 90 -13.39 -9.51 1.86
N TRP A 91 -13.81 -8.60 1.00
CA TRP A 91 -13.87 -7.16 1.26
C TRP A 91 -15.28 -6.74 1.67
N LYS A 92 -15.37 -5.83 2.64
CA LYS A 92 -16.62 -5.19 3.10
C LYS A 92 -16.35 -3.75 3.49
N ASN A 93 -17.43 -2.97 3.59
CA ASN A 93 -17.39 -1.60 4.08
C ASN A 93 -16.36 -0.72 3.36
N VAL A 94 -16.14 -0.98 2.05
CA VAL A 94 -15.21 -0.19 1.25
C VAL A 94 -15.85 1.15 0.93
N THR A 95 -15.14 2.21 1.27
CA THR A 95 -15.57 3.60 1.05
C THR A 95 -14.46 4.42 0.42
N GLU A 96 -14.85 5.47 -0.28
CA GLU A 96 -13.98 6.48 -0.87
C GLU A 96 -14.32 7.87 -0.35
N ALA A 97 -13.35 8.76 -0.32
CA ALA A 97 -13.54 10.18 -0.04
C ALA A 97 -12.49 11.02 -0.73
N ASP A 98 -12.86 12.23 -1.13
CA ASP A 98 -12.01 13.18 -1.84
C ASP A 98 -11.76 14.43 -1.02
N ALA A 99 -10.64 15.10 -1.28
CA ALA A 99 -10.31 16.43 -0.77
C ALA A 99 -9.45 17.19 -1.77
N ASP A 100 -9.67 18.50 -1.92
CA ASP A 100 -8.86 19.37 -2.76
C ASP A 100 -7.71 20.00 -1.95
N GLY A 101 -6.50 19.95 -2.53
CA GLY A 101 -5.30 20.49 -1.91
C GLY A 101 -4.84 19.72 -0.66
N ALA A 102 -3.79 20.25 -0.04
CA ALA A 102 -3.10 19.54 1.05
C ALA A 102 -3.86 19.54 2.39
N THR A 103 -4.69 20.53 2.65
CA THR A 103 -5.24 20.82 3.99
C THR A 103 -6.76 20.75 4.09
N ALA A 104 -7.49 20.71 2.97
CA ALA A 104 -8.94 20.61 3.01
C ALA A 104 -9.39 19.32 3.71
N PRO A 105 -10.47 19.32 4.48
CA PRO A 105 -11.03 18.10 5.05
C PRO A 105 -11.55 17.20 3.93
N PHE A 106 -11.48 15.89 4.14
CA PHE A 106 -12.13 14.95 3.25
C PHE A 106 -13.66 15.13 3.28
N GLY A 107 -14.28 15.01 2.11
CA GLY A 107 -15.73 14.96 2.00
C GLY A 107 -16.36 13.76 2.72
N ALA A 108 -17.68 13.67 2.73
CA ALA A 108 -18.37 12.53 3.28
C ALA A 108 -17.99 11.23 2.53
N PRO A 109 -17.69 10.14 3.25
CA PRO A 109 -17.34 8.87 2.60
C PRO A 109 -18.51 8.34 1.76
N ARG A 110 -18.22 7.88 0.55
CA ARG A 110 -19.16 7.20 -0.36
C ARG A 110 -18.83 5.71 -0.41
N LYS A 111 -19.86 4.88 -0.32
CA LYS A 111 -19.70 3.42 -0.41
C LYS A 111 -19.37 2.99 -1.83
N ILE A 112 -18.51 1.99 -1.95
CA ILE A 112 -18.14 1.35 -3.21
C ILE A 112 -18.86 0.01 -3.29
N ASP A 113 -20.03 -0.01 -3.92
CA ASP A 113 -20.95 -1.15 -3.89
C ASP A 113 -20.39 -2.41 -4.55
N PHE A 114 -19.60 -2.30 -5.63
CA PHE A 114 -19.02 -3.47 -6.29
C PHE A 114 -17.93 -4.17 -5.46
N MET A 115 -17.40 -3.51 -4.44
CA MET A 115 -16.47 -4.11 -3.46
C MET A 115 -17.20 -4.80 -2.30
N GLU A 116 -18.49 -4.54 -2.10
CA GLU A 116 -19.22 -5.13 -0.99
C GLU A 116 -19.42 -6.63 -1.17
N GLY A 117 -18.80 -7.41 -0.30
CA GLY A 117 -18.82 -8.86 -0.39
C GLY A 117 -17.93 -9.44 -1.51
N PHE A 118 -17.07 -8.62 -2.14
CA PHE A 118 -16.10 -9.13 -3.11
C PHE A 118 -15.23 -10.20 -2.47
N ARG A 119 -15.41 -11.42 -2.93
CA ARG A 119 -14.81 -12.63 -2.36
C ARG A 119 -13.93 -13.31 -3.39
N TYR A 120 -12.77 -13.76 -2.94
CA TYR A 120 -11.83 -14.48 -3.80
C TYR A 120 -10.93 -15.40 -2.98
N ARG A 121 -10.34 -16.37 -3.65
CA ARG A 121 -9.26 -17.17 -3.08
C ARG A 121 -8.00 -16.30 -2.98
N ASN A 122 -7.45 -16.19 -1.77
CA ASN A 122 -6.28 -15.37 -1.51
C ASN A 122 -5.01 -16.03 -2.09
N ASP A 123 -4.82 -15.83 -3.38
CA ASP A 123 -3.71 -16.34 -4.17
C ASP A 123 -3.25 -15.21 -5.09
N LEU A 124 -2.17 -14.54 -4.73
CA LEU A 124 -1.69 -13.34 -5.43
C LEU A 124 -1.51 -13.55 -6.94
N PRO A 125 -0.94 -14.67 -7.46
CA PRO A 125 -0.86 -14.91 -8.89
C PRO A 125 -2.19 -14.91 -9.62
N ASN A 126 -3.27 -15.34 -8.96
CA ASN A 126 -4.61 -15.31 -9.57
C ASN A 126 -5.15 -13.89 -9.72
N THR A 127 -4.74 -12.95 -8.88
CA THR A 127 -5.21 -11.55 -8.94
C THR A 127 -4.76 -10.82 -10.21
N PHE A 128 -3.80 -11.36 -10.93
CA PHE A 128 -3.29 -10.82 -12.21
C PHE A 128 -3.93 -11.46 -13.44
N LYS A 129 -4.94 -12.32 -13.27
CA LYS A 129 -5.69 -12.87 -14.39
C LYS A 129 -6.78 -11.88 -14.83
N PRO A 130 -7.05 -11.74 -16.12
CA PRO A 130 -8.04 -10.79 -16.63
C PRO A 130 -9.44 -10.99 -16.03
N GLU A 131 -9.83 -12.24 -15.79
CA GLU A 131 -11.14 -12.59 -15.24
C GLU A 131 -11.30 -12.29 -13.74
N PHE A 132 -10.20 -12.04 -13.02
CA PHE A 132 -10.24 -11.90 -11.57
C PHE A 132 -11.09 -10.70 -11.12
N PHE A 133 -10.97 -9.58 -11.81
CA PHE A 133 -11.75 -8.37 -11.55
C PHE A 133 -12.98 -8.24 -12.45
N LYS A 134 -13.53 -9.37 -12.91
CA LYS A 134 -14.78 -9.36 -13.68
C LYS A 134 -15.90 -8.71 -12.85
N GLY A 135 -16.50 -7.66 -13.41
CA GLY A 135 -17.53 -6.88 -12.72
C GLY A 135 -17.04 -5.59 -12.08
N PHE A 136 -15.71 -5.37 -12.01
CA PHE A 136 -15.19 -4.05 -11.63
C PHE A 136 -15.32 -3.07 -12.81
N PRO A 137 -15.68 -1.81 -12.55
CA PRO A 137 -15.60 -0.78 -13.59
C PRO A 137 -14.17 -0.67 -14.15
N PRO A 138 -14.00 -0.36 -15.45
CA PRO A 138 -12.66 -0.13 -16.01
C PRO A 138 -11.86 0.95 -15.30
N THR A 139 -12.56 1.93 -14.70
CA THR A 139 -11.97 3.05 -13.95
C THR A 139 -11.54 2.69 -12.52
N ALA A 140 -11.90 1.50 -12.01
CA ALA A 140 -11.61 1.05 -10.64
C ALA A 140 -10.14 0.65 -10.45
N VAL A 141 -9.20 1.54 -10.76
CA VAL A 141 -7.75 1.28 -10.63
C VAL A 141 -7.32 1.24 -9.17
N PHE A 142 -7.81 2.17 -8.37
CA PHE A 142 -7.42 2.30 -6.97
C PHE A 142 -8.01 1.18 -6.11
N GLU A 143 -9.20 0.70 -6.43
CA GLU A 143 -9.84 -0.41 -5.74
C GLU A 143 -9.15 -1.75 -6.03
N ARG A 144 -8.64 -1.93 -7.25
CA ARG A 144 -7.78 -3.08 -7.61
C ARG A 144 -6.47 -3.04 -6.81
N ASN A 145 -5.91 -1.84 -6.60
CA ASN A 145 -4.72 -1.68 -5.78
C ASN A 145 -4.94 -2.14 -4.34
N LEU A 146 -6.12 -1.93 -3.72
CA LEU A 146 -6.39 -2.46 -2.37
C LEU A 146 -6.14 -3.97 -2.29
N VAL A 147 -6.58 -4.71 -3.32
CA VAL A 147 -6.41 -6.17 -3.38
C VAL A 147 -4.94 -6.55 -3.58
N TRP A 148 -4.25 -5.88 -4.50
CA TRP A 148 -2.83 -6.17 -4.77
C TRP A 148 -1.94 -5.80 -3.60
N ASP A 149 -2.20 -4.67 -2.94
CA ASP A 149 -1.40 -4.18 -1.81
C ASP A 149 -1.53 -5.10 -0.59
N THR A 150 -2.75 -5.53 -0.25
CA THR A 150 -2.93 -6.49 0.85
C THR A 150 -2.25 -7.83 0.54
N GLY A 151 -2.38 -8.33 -0.69
CA GLY A 151 -1.69 -9.54 -1.13
C GLY A 151 -0.17 -9.41 -1.10
N MET A 152 0.37 -8.25 -1.46
CA MET A 152 1.81 -7.95 -1.38
C MET A 152 2.29 -7.94 0.07
N ILE A 153 1.62 -7.18 0.95
CA ILE A 153 1.97 -7.10 2.39
C ILE A 153 1.95 -8.51 3.01
N GLU A 154 0.92 -9.31 2.72
CA GLU A 154 0.84 -10.69 3.21
C GLU A 154 1.97 -11.58 2.67
N THR A 155 2.25 -11.49 1.38
CA THR A 155 3.33 -12.25 0.76
C THR A 155 4.67 -11.92 1.38
N PHE A 156 4.98 -10.65 1.55
CA PHE A 156 6.25 -10.20 2.13
C PHE A 156 6.37 -10.55 3.62
N GLY A 157 5.30 -10.40 4.38
CA GLY A 157 5.30 -10.69 5.81
C GLY A 157 5.26 -12.18 6.17
N GLN A 158 4.73 -13.03 5.29
CA GLN A 158 4.45 -14.44 5.63
C GLN A 158 5.25 -15.44 4.80
N ASN A 159 5.28 -15.28 3.46
CA ASN A 159 5.87 -16.31 2.60
C ASN A 159 7.40 -16.33 2.66
N PHE A 160 8.03 -15.20 2.91
CA PHE A 160 9.48 -15.08 2.98
C PHE A 160 10.06 -15.10 4.40
N PHE A 161 9.21 -15.17 5.41
CA PHE A 161 9.60 -15.06 6.82
C PHE A 161 10.72 -16.02 7.21
N ASP A 162 10.67 -17.27 6.77
CA ASP A 162 11.68 -18.30 7.11
C ASP A 162 13.04 -18.10 6.45
N HIS A 163 13.11 -17.21 5.46
CA HIS A 163 14.34 -16.88 4.75
C HIS A 163 15.09 -15.68 5.35
N LEU A 164 14.38 -14.88 6.19
CA LEU A 164 14.94 -13.65 6.72
C LEU A 164 15.96 -13.92 7.83
N LYS A 165 17.00 -13.11 7.84
CA LYS A 165 18.02 -13.05 8.90
C LYS A 165 18.15 -11.61 9.37
N LEU A 166 18.43 -11.43 10.66
CA LEU A 166 18.53 -10.11 11.26
C LEU A 166 19.59 -9.24 10.55
N ASN A 167 19.18 -8.04 10.14
CA ASN A 167 20.00 -7.03 9.48
C ASN A 167 20.71 -7.56 8.21
N GLN A 168 20.05 -8.49 7.50
CA GLN A 168 20.55 -8.99 6.22
C GLN A 168 19.48 -8.80 5.14
N PRO A 169 19.79 -8.10 4.05
CA PRO A 169 18.86 -7.94 2.94
C PRO A 169 18.58 -9.30 2.28
N TYR A 170 17.32 -9.54 1.99
CA TYR A 170 16.85 -10.71 1.24
C TYR A 170 16.20 -10.23 -0.06
N HIS A 171 16.77 -10.61 -1.19
CA HIS A 171 16.25 -10.26 -2.51
C HIS A 171 15.15 -11.25 -2.93
N VAL A 172 13.91 -10.77 -3.00
CA VAL A 172 12.74 -11.59 -3.30
C VAL A 172 12.54 -11.75 -4.80
N LEU A 173 12.56 -10.65 -5.51
CA LEU A 173 12.27 -10.56 -6.94
C LEU A 173 13.27 -9.63 -7.61
N SER A 174 13.63 -9.95 -8.85
CA SER A 174 14.49 -9.12 -9.69
C SER A 174 13.99 -9.17 -11.13
N ASN A 175 13.80 -7.99 -11.74
CA ASN A 175 13.40 -7.81 -13.13
C ASN A 175 12.16 -8.61 -13.56
N GLN A 176 11.17 -8.69 -12.68
CA GLN A 176 9.94 -9.41 -12.95
C GLN A 176 8.86 -8.48 -13.52
N ASP A 177 8.43 -8.76 -14.74
CA ASP A 177 7.29 -8.08 -15.35
C ASP A 177 5.97 -8.62 -14.79
N VAL A 178 5.10 -7.70 -14.40
CA VAL A 178 3.74 -7.96 -13.95
C VAL A 178 2.77 -7.29 -14.93
N LYS A 179 1.89 -8.07 -15.52
CA LYS A 179 0.78 -7.55 -16.32
C LYS A 179 -0.39 -7.30 -15.38
N MET A 180 -0.82 -6.05 -15.31
CA MET A 180 -2.00 -5.64 -14.55
C MET A 180 -3.20 -5.60 -15.52
N PRO A 181 -4.15 -6.54 -15.43
CA PRO A 181 -5.27 -6.61 -16.37
C PRO A 181 -6.04 -5.30 -16.43
N ASP A 182 -6.33 -4.84 -17.65
CA ASP A 182 -7.04 -3.58 -17.94
C ASP A 182 -6.43 -2.30 -17.35
N VAL A 183 -5.22 -2.40 -16.77
CA VAL A 183 -4.51 -1.26 -16.17
C VAL A 183 -3.20 -1.00 -16.89
N GLY A 184 -2.37 -2.03 -17.13
CA GLY A 184 -1.08 -1.83 -17.77
C GLY A 184 -0.03 -2.86 -17.40
N THR A 185 1.22 -2.42 -17.36
CA THR A 185 2.38 -3.24 -17.00
C THR A 185 3.21 -2.56 -15.92
N PHE A 186 3.77 -3.38 -15.04
CA PHE A 186 4.65 -2.97 -13.97
C PHE A 186 5.85 -3.91 -13.92
N ARG A 187 7.05 -3.41 -13.68
CA ARG A 187 8.23 -4.25 -13.49
C ARG A 187 8.80 -4.06 -12.10
N ASN A 188 8.88 -5.13 -11.33
CA ASN A 188 9.68 -5.15 -10.11
C ASN A 188 11.17 -5.26 -10.49
N SER A 189 11.91 -4.16 -10.41
CA SER A 189 13.33 -4.13 -10.73
C SER A 189 14.14 -4.91 -9.71
N ASN A 190 13.92 -4.64 -8.42
CA ASN A 190 14.53 -5.36 -7.32
C ASN A 190 13.71 -5.15 -6.03
N VAL A 191 13.13 -6.21 -5.49
CA VAL A 191 12.41 -6.18 -4.22
C VAL A 191 13.29 -6.74 -3.13
N VAL A 192 13.55 -5.95 -2.10
CA VAL A 192 14.39 -6.32 -0.96
C VAL A 192 13.57 -6.29 0.30
N LEU A 193 13.66 -7.35 1.09
CA LEU A 193 13.13 -7.45 2.45
C LEU A 193 14.28 -7.46 3.45
N GLU A 194 14.07 -6.90 4.62
CA GLU A 194 15.03 -6.97 5.71
C GLU A 194 14.32 -7.10 7.04
N TRP A 195 14.65 -8.11 7.83
CA TRP A 195 14.24 -8.19 9.22
C TRP A 195 15.17 -7.32 10.07
N ILE A 196 14.66 -6.20 10.61
CA ILE A 196 15.46 -5.18 11.30
C ILE A 196 15.44 -5.30 12.82
N GLY A 197 14.56 -6.14 13.40
CA GLY A 197 14.48 -6.30 14.84
C GLY A 197 13.15 -6.87 15.31
N ARG A 198 12.94 -6.77 16.64
CA ARG A 198 11.70 -7.15 17.31
C ARG A 198 11.09 -5.94 18.00
N SER A 199 9.78 -5.93 18.12
CA SER A 199 9.05 -4.95 18.92
C SER A 199 7.68 -5.50 19.31
N GLN A 200 6.94 -4.79 20.13
CA GLN A 200 5.60 -5.17 20.55
C GLN A 200 4.54 -4.33 19.85
N ARG A 201 3.50 -4.99 19.34
CA ARG A 201 2.30 -4.35 18.84
C ARG A 201 1.08 -5.20 19.15
N ASN A 202 -0.02 -4.57 19.55
CA ASN A 202 -1.25 -5.27 19.95
C ASN A 202 -1.03 -6.37 20.99
N ARG A 203 -0.09 -6.17 21.93
CA ARG A 203 0.34 -7.15 22.94
C ARG A 203 0.96 -8.42 22.34
N GLN A 204 1.46 -8.35 21.12
CA GLN A 204 2.17 -9.43 20.44
C GLN A 204 3.64 -9.05 20.26
N ASP A 205 4.54 -9.99 20.54
CA ASP A 205 5.93 -9.86 20.12
C ASP A 205 6.00 -10.07 18.61
N CYS A 206 6.54 -9.09 17.91
CA CYS A 206 6.59 -9.06 16.46
C CYS A 206 8.02 -9.01 15.93
N ALA A 207 8.26 -9.68 14.80
CA ALA A 207 9.35 -9.32 13.92
C ALA A 207 8.96 -8.08 13.13
N VAL A 208 9.88 -7.11 13.03
CA VAL A 208 9.71 -5.92 12.20
C VAL A 208 10.50 -6.13 10.92
N ILE A 209 9.78 -6.20 9.80
CA ILE A 209 10.33 -6.45 8.48
C ILE A 209 10.13 -5.17 7.67
N THR A 210 11.19 -4.61 7.14
CA THR A 210 11.11 -3.54 6.13
C THR A 210 11.13 -4.14 4.74
N TYR A 211 10.51 -3.46 3.79
CA TYR A 211 10.60 -3.80 2.38
C TYR A 211 10.76 -2.55 1.52
N GLN A 212 11.43 -2.72 0.40
CA GLN A 212 11.62 -1.63 -0.56
C GLN A 212 11.81 -2.16 -1.97
N ALA A 213 11.34 -1.38 -2.93
CA ALA A 213 11.64 -1.55 -4.35
C ALA A 213 11.66 -0.18 -5.03
N PHE A 214 12.75 0.13 -5.70
CA PHE A 214 12.96 1.42 -6.34
C PHE A 214 13.19 1.26 -7.83
N PHE A 215 12.94 2.35 -8.58
CA PHE A 215 13.12 2.42 -10.03
C PHE A 215 12.34 1.34 -10.80
N ASN A 216 11.09 1.10 -10.39
CA ASN A 216 10.22 0.13 -11.04
C ASN A 216 9.54 0.78 -12.24
N PRO A 217 9.84 0.37 -13.49
CA PRO A 217 9.16 0.89 -14.66
C PRO A 217 7.65 0.58 -14.61
N LEU A 218 6.85 1.59 -14.94
CA LEU A 218 5.41 1.52 -14.93
C LEU A 218 4.85 2.06 -16.25
N ARG A 219 3.88 1.35 -16.82
CA ARG A 219 3.09 1.81 -17.94
C ARG A 219 1.61 1.49 -17.70
N ILE A 220 0.80 2.53 -17.51
CA ILE A 220 -0.66 2.41 -17.36
C ILE A 220 -1.32 2.86 -18.66
N VAL A 221 -2.32 2.10 -19.09
CA VAL A 221 -3.16 2.43 -20.25
C VAL A 221 -4.60 2.26 -19.84
N ASN A 222 -5.36 3.34 -19.80
CA ASN A 222 -6.77 3.32 -19.44
C ASN A 222 -7.56 4.37 -20.23
N GLY A 223 -8.64 3.97 -20.92
CA GLY A 223 -9.52 4.87 -21.65
C GLY A 223 -8.81 5.71 -22.72
N GLY A 224 -7.74 5.21 -23.33
CA GLY A 224 -6.90 5.94 -24.29
C GLY A 224 -5.85 6.85 -23.65
N MET A 225 -5.89 7.07 -22.35
CA MET A 225 -4.84 7.72 -21.58
C MET A 225 -3.65 6.76 -21.40
N THR A 226 -2.43 7.28 -21.49
CA THR A 226 -1.20 6.51 -21.20
C THR A 226 -0.38 7.27 -20.18
N LEU A 227 0.03 6.58 -19.11
CA LEU A 227 1.03 7.03 -18.16
C LEU A 227 2.27 6.15 -18.29
N GLU A 228 3.41 6.75 -18.56
CA GLU A 228 4.71 6.09 -18.61
C GLU A 228 5.63 6.72 -17.56
N GLY A 229 6.22 5.90 -16.70
CA GLY A 229 7.04 6.41 -15.61
C GLY A 229 7.64 5.30 -14.76
N ARG A 230 7.83 5.64 -13.51
CA ARG A 230 8.35 4.71 -12.50
C ARG A 230 7.54 4.78 -11.21
N SER A 231 7.60 3.69 -10.46
CA SER A 231 7.14 3.61 -9.09
C SER A 231 8.32 3.27 -8.18
N ASP A 232 8.37 3.93 -7.05
CA ASP A 232 9.28 3.63 -5.94
C ASP A 232 8.39 3.34 -4.73
N TYR A 233 8.48 2.13 -4.14
CA TYR A 233 7.65 1.78 -2.99
C TYR A 233 8.44 1.15 -1.84
N TRP A 234 7.98 1.36 -0.62
CA TRP A 234 8.59 0.86 0.61
C TRP A 234 7.56 0.80 1.76
N GLY A 235 7.94 0.14 2.82
CA GLY A 235 7.12 0.07 4.02
C GLY A 235 7.69 -0.85 5.07
N GLU A 236 6.88 -1.13 6.07
CA GLU A 236 7.19 -2.07 7.14
C GLU A 236 6.03 -3.02 7.41
N ILE A 237 6.34 -4.21 7.87
CA ILE A 237 5.38 -5.24 8.24
C ILE A 237 5.77 -5.80 9.59
N TRP A 238 4.82 -5.80 10.52
CA TRP A 238 4.96 -6.34 11.86
C TRP A 238 4.26 -7.69 11.93
N VAL A 239 5.02 -8.74 12.10
CA VAL A 239 4.54 -10.13 12.07
C VAL A 239 4.68 -10.75 13.44
N SER A 240 3.56 -11.20 14.04
CA SER A 240 3.57 -11.89 15.32
C SER A 240 4.48 -13.12 15.29
N LEU A 241 5.41 -13.20 16.22
CA LEU A 241 6.32 -14.34 16.37
C LEU A 241 5.58 -15.62 16.81
N ALA A 242 4.44 -15.46 17.51
CA ALA A 242 3.65 -16.59 17.99
C ALA A 242 2.70 -17.17 16.95
N THR A 243 2.06 -16.32 16.15
CA THR A 243 0.97 -16.72 15.26
C THR A 243 1.28 -16.55 13.77
N ARG A 244 2.34 -15.83 13.41
CA ARG A 244 2.65 -15.39 12.03
C ARG A 244 1.59 -14.48 11.42
N GLN A 245 0.63 -14.00 12.19
CA GLN A 245 -0.34 -13.03 11.74
C GLN A 245 0.31 -11.65 11.63
N ILE A 246 -0.14 -10.86 10.66
CA ILE A 246 0.28 -9.48 10.51
C ILE A 246 -0.42 -8.65 11.59
N GLU A 247 0.34 -7.92 12.39
CA GLU A 247 -0.17 -7.01 13.41
C GLU A 247 -0.20 -5.56 12.93
N TYR A 248 0.54 -5.28 11.86
CA TYR A 248 0.58 -3.98 11.20
C TYR A 248 1.32 -4.08 9.87
N GLY A 249 0.90 -3.30 8.91
CA GLY A 249 1.62 -3.12 7.65
C GLY A 249 1.47 -1.69 7.13
N THR A 250 2.54 -1.11 6.61
CA THR A 250 2.48 0.17 5.89
C THR A 250 2.87 -0.01 4.45
N LEU A 251 2.40 0.88 3.61
CA LEU A 251 2.84 1.05 2.23
C LEU A 251 3.02 2.53 1.95
N HIS A 252 4.19 2.86 1.46
CA HIS A 252 4.49 4.16 0.86
C HIS A 252 4.86 3.92 -0.58
N GLU A 253 4.35 4.74 -1.48
CA GLU A 253 4.71 4.67 -2.89
C GLU A 253 4.78 6.07 -3.48
N ASN A 254 5.75 6.29 -4.35
CA ASN A 254 5.83 7.47 -5.21
C ASN A 254 5.81 7.02 -6.68
N VAL A 255 4.82 7.49 -7.41
CA VAL A 255 4.71 7.31 -8.87
C VAL A 255 5.01 8.63 -9.55
N LEU A 256 6.05 8.64 -10.37
CA LEU A 256 6.45 9.79 -11.20
C LEU A 256 6.47 9.39 -12.67
N GLY A 257 5.77 10.14 -13.51
CA GLY A 257 5.73 9.83 -14.94
C GLY A 257 5.08 10.90 -15.78
N GLU A 258 5.04 10.64 -17.08
CA GLU A 258 4.37 11.46 -18.08
C GLU A 258 3.02 10.82 -18.44
N MET A 259 1.96 11.61 -18.33
CA MET A 259 0.63 11.22 -18.73
C MET A 259 0.24 11.89 -20.03
N LYS A 260 -0.17 11.11 -21.01
CA LYS A 260 -0.75 11.57 -22.27
C LYS A 260 -2.24 11.30 -22.26
N VAL A 261 -3.03 12.35 -22.50
CA VAL A 261 -4.49 12.28 -22.56
C VAL A 261 -4.94 12.51 -24.02
N PRO A 262 -5.87 11.71 -24.56
CA PRO A 262 -6.39 11.92 -25.90
C PRO A 262 -6.91 13.35 -26.08
N GLY A 263 -6.54 13.96 -27.21
CA GLY A 263 -6.95 15.33 -27.55
C GLY A 263 -6.17 16.44 -26.82
N GLN A 264 -5.19 16.12 -25.99
CA GLN A 264 -4.25 17.09 -25.42
C GLN A 264 -2.90 17.03 -26.14
N ASN A 265 -2.37 18.20 -26.53
CA ASN A 265 -1.10 18.28 -27.27
C ASN A 265 0.15 18.17 -26.36
N ALA A 266 0.01 18.40 -25.07
CA ALA A 266 1.10 18.34 -24.11
C ALA A 266 0.92 17.19 -23.13
N ALA A 267 2.01 16.47 -22.87
CA ALA A 267 2.07 15.51 -21.78
C ALA A 267 2.02 16.26 -20.43
N GLN A 268 1.37 15.64 -19.46
CA GLN A 268 1.30 16.13 -18.09
C GLN A 268 2.26 15.33 -17.21
N ILE A 269 3.00 16.00 -16.35
CA ILE A 269 3.79 15.32 -15.32
C ILE A 269 2.85 14.91 -14.18
N ILE A 270 2.84 13.64 -13.89
CA ILE A 270 2.13 13.05 -12.75
C ILE A 270 3.13 12.78 -11.65
N ASN A 271 2.80 13.27 -10.46
CA ASN A 271 3.50 12.98 -9.21
C ASN A 271 2.45 12.55 -8.20
N LEU A 272 2.39 11.24 -7.93
CA LEU A 272 1.39 10.62 -7.07
C LEU A 272 2.08 9.96 -5.89
N PHE A 273 1.76 10.40 -4.67
CA PHE A 273 2.16 9.75 -3.44
C PHE A 273 1.02 8.91 -2.90
N ARG A 274 1.33 7.69 -2.51
CA ARG A 274 0.39 6.77 -1.90
C ARG A 274 0.91 6.35 -0.52
N ILE A 275 0.04 6.47 0.49
CA ILE A 275 0.33 6.06 1.87
C ILE A 275 -0.78 5.13 2.31
N GLY A 276 -0.42 3.91 2.67
CA GLY A 276 -1.34 2.87 3.14
C GLY A 276 -1.00 2.36 4.53
N ALA A 277 -2.02 1.97 5.29
CA ALA A 277 -1.87 1.31 6.58
C ALA A 277 -2.88 0.16 6.73
N LEU A 278 -2.37 -1.03 7.04
CA LEU A 278 -3.13 -2.25 7.31
C LEU A 278 -3.08 -2.54 8.81
N GLU A 279 -4.24 -2.59 9.46
CA GLU A 279 -4.35 -2.82 10.90
C GLU A 279 -5.42 -3.87 11.22
N PRO A 280 -5.19 -4.78 12.18
CA PRO A 280 -6.23 -5.69 12.63
C PRO A 280 -7.41 -4.90 13.21
N VAL A 281 -8.62 -5.31 12.86
CA VAL A 281 -9.83 -4.84 13.55
C VAL A 281 -9.96 -5.65 14.85
N ALA A 282 -10.14 -4.94 15.97
CA ALA A 282 -10.36 -5.60 17.26
C ALA A 282 -11.57 -6.55 17.17
N ALA A 283 -11.43 -7.77 17.69
CA ALA A 283 -12.58 -8.65 17.85
C ALA A 283 -13.60 -7.96 18.77
N GLN A 284 -14.81 -7.78 18.28
CA GLN A 284 -15.93 -7.27 19.07
C GLN A 284 -16.42 -8.32 20.05
#